data_87ed93142988937a4d244f3d466d96e8
#
_entry.id   87ed93142988937a4d244f3d466d96e8
#
_cell.length_a   1.000
_cell.length_b   1.000
_cell.length_c   1.000
_cell.angle_alpha   90.00
_cell.angle_beta   90.00
_cell.angle_gamma   90.00
#
_symmetry.space_group_name_H-M   'P 1'
#
loop_
_entity.id
_entity.type
_entity.pdbx_description
1 polymer ?
#
loop_
_entity_poly.entity_id
_entity_poly.type
_entity_poly.pdbx_seq_one_letter_code
_entity_poly.pdbx_strand_id
1 'polypeptide(L)'
;MKALGTYIFAGGFTLGVKKHFDVLAHFEEKPGLYKKTAKANFPNLPIYEGEDDWPREKYKNKVDFVYCNPPCAPWSNLGATQKGASAWKKDPRIACWRNSFNLLKELEPSAIAIESVPRVYSKNGGYPMIMELTEEAQKLGYQVTHLLIDGQFTGLNHSRKRFFFIATKYELNPHRLNFAPAPTTGEVLKSFADEYGKDAGHIFKMTESEKPYLKHCKQGESLRTTWERFNPPETWVRGGMRGGVKGRPQFMKWRLSTAKVCPVIAGGFYIHPTEDRLFGHKELAYLAGFPVDYKFEGPPGSIGSQIARGVMPPVAEYVARIVKESI
;
A
#
# COMPACT_ATOMS: atom_id res chain seq x y z
N MET A 1 25.75 2.53 0.61
CA MET A 1 24.93 2.83 1.78
C MET A 1 24.01 1.67 2.11
N LYS A 2 23.74 1.44 3.38
CA LYS A 2 23.06 0.26 3.90
C LYS A 2 21.68 0.61 4.42
N ALA A 3 20.69 -0.26 4.17
CA ALA A 3 19.32 -0.04 4.65
C ALA A 3 18.77 -1.24 5.42
N LEU A 4 17.77 -0.99 6.26
CA LEU A 4 17.03 -1.98 7.01
C LEU A 4 15.53 -1.72 6.89
N GLY A 5 14.74 -2.77 6.63
CA GLY A 5 13.30 -2.67 6.46
C GLY A 5 12.52 -3.24 7.62
N THR A 6 11.47 -2.53 8.06
CA THR A 6 10.55 -3.04 9.08
C THR A 6 9.11 -3.00 8.59
N TYR A 7 8.31 -3.98 9.00
CA TYR A 7 6.91 -4.14 8.56
C TYR A 7 6.80 -4.17 7.04
N ILE A 8 7.63 -5.00 6.39
CA ILE A 8 7.87 -4.96 4.94
C ILE A 8 6.68 -5.45 4.09
N PHE A 9 5.68 -6.08 4.69
CA PHE A 9 4.58 -6.74 3.99
C PHE A 9 5.09 -7.65 2.85
N ALA A 10 4.57 -7.46 1.64
CA ALA A 10 4.99 -8.22 0.47
C ALA A 10 6.32 -7.74 -0.15
N GLY A 11 7.06 -6.82 0.48
CA GLY A 11 8.38 -6.39 0.00
C GLY A 11 8.40 -5.31 -1.07
N GLY A 12 7.25 -4.66 -1.36
CA GLY A 12 7.23 -3.59 -2.36
C GLY A 12 8.13 -2.40 -2.01
N PHE A 13 8.22 -2.03 -0.72
CA PHE A 13 9.17 -1.00 -0.27
C PHE A 13 10.61 -1.43 -0.53
N THR A 14 10.93 -2.68 -0.21
CA THR A 14 12.27 -3.24 -0.43
C THR A 14 12.68 -3.21 -1.89
N LEU A 15 11.76 -3.49 -2.82
CA LEU A 15 12.05 -3.43 -4.27
C LEU A 15 12.55 -2.04 -4.69
N GLY A 16 11.90 -0.97 -4.23
CA GLY A 16 12.34 0.39 -4.53
C GLY A 16 13.65 0.74 -3.84
N VAL A 17 13.78 0.42 -2.55
CA VAL A 17 14.98 0.72 -1.75
C VAL A 17 16.23 0.03 -2.29
N LYS A 18 16.12 -1.24 -2.71
CA LYS A 18 17.25 -2.01 -3.27
C LYS A 18 17.88 -1.40 -4.52
N LYS A 19 17.21 -0.51 -5.21
CA LYS A 19 17.80 0.22 -6.35
C LYS A 19 18.83 1.27 -5.92
N HIS A 20 18.81 1.68 -4.66
CA HIS A 20 19.65 2.77 -4.14
C HIS A 20 20.50 2.38 -2.92
N PHE A 21 20.10 1.33 -2.18
CA PHE A 21 20.73 0.88 -0.96
C PHE A 21 20.98 -0.62 -0.95
N ASP A 22 22.02 -1.04 -0.25
CA ASP A 22 22.24 -2.43 0.12
C ASP A 22 21.38 -2.78 1.34
N VAL A 23 20.34 -3.57 1.14
CA VAL A 23 19.41 -3.95 2.20
C VAL A 23 20.00 -5.11 3.00
N LEU A 24 20.21 -4.89 4.30
CA LEU A 24 20.89 -5.84 5.18
C LEU A 24 19.95 -6.90 5.77
N ALA A 25 18.74 -6.50 6.14
CA ALA A 25 17.77 -7.37 6.81
C ALA A 25 16.36 -6.79 6.78
N HIS A 26 15.42 -7.64 7.11
CA HIS A 26 14.03 -7.31 7.33
C HIS A 26 13.60 -7.68 8.75
N PHE A 27 12.67 -6.90 9.28
CA PHE A 27 11.98 -7.18 10.53
C PHE A 27 10.46 -7.21 10.29
N GLU A 28 9.78 -8.23 10.85
CA GLU A 28 8.32 -8.35 10.86
C GLU A 28 7.82 -8.68 12.26
N GLU A 29 6.76 -7.99 12.70
CA GLU A 29 6.18 -8.21 14.03
C GLU A 29 5.59 -9.62 14.19
N LYS A 30 4.99 -10.15 13.13
CA LYS A 30 4.30 -11.45 13.15
C LYS A 30 4.64 -12.29 11.92
N PRO A 31 4.90 -13.60 12.13
CA PRO A 31 5.03 -14.52 11.01
C PRO A 31 3.73 -14.59 10.23
N GLY A 32 3.83 -14.67 8.91
CA GLY A 32 2.65 -14.76 8.06
C GLY A 32 2.97 -15.01 6.59
N LEU A 33 1.93 -14.91 5.76
CA LEU A 33 2.04 -15.12 4.32
C LEU A 33 3.00 -14.13 3.66
N TYR A 34 3.11 -12.90 4.21
CA TYR A 34 4.06 -11.89 3.74
C TYR A 34 5.51 -12.37 3.79
N LYS A 35 5.89 -13.07 4.86
CA LYS A 35 7.24 -13.67 4.99
C LYS A 35 7.53 -14.64 3.85
N LYS A 36 6.58 -15.50 3.49
CA LYS A 36 6.76 -16.45 2.38
C LYS A 36 7.03 -15.71 1.07
N THR A 37 6.22 -14.70 0.77
CA THR A 37 6.41 -13.81 -0.38
C THR A 37 7.76 -13.10 -0.33
N ALA A 38 8.14 -12.53 0.82
CA ALA A 38 9.43 -11.86 0.98
C ALA A 38 10.60 -12.84 0.79
N LYS A 39 10.55 -14.04 1.38
CA LYS A 39 11.58 -15.07 1.18
C LYS A 39 11.70 -15.56 -0.26
N ALA A 40 10.58 -15.67 -0.98
CA ALA A 40 10.58 -16.09 -2.38
C ALA A 40 11.28 -15.07 -3.30
N ASN A 41 11.25 -13.77 -2.94
CA ASN A 41 11.84 -12.70 -3.76
C ASN A 41 13.18 -12.18 -3.20
N PHE A 42 13.44 -12.37 -1.91
CA PHE A 42 14.67 -11.94 -1.23
C PHE A 42 15.27 -13.11 -0.41
N PRO A 43 15.65 -14.23 -1.03
CA PRO A 43 16.03 -15.45 -0.32
C PRO A 43 17.26 -15.28 0.60
N ASN A 44 18.15 -14.36 0.24
CA ASN A 44 19.41 -14.12 0.96
C ASN A 44 19.29 -13.04 2.07
N LEU A 45 18.12 -12.40 2.22
CA LEU A 45 17.94 -11.40 3.27
C LEU A 45 17.39 -12.07 4.55
N PRO A 46 18.05 -11.88 5.69
CA PRO A 46 17.51 -12.30 6.98
C PRO A 46 16.17 -11.62 7.25
N ILE A 47 15.19 -12.37 7.74
CA ILE A 47 13.91 -11.87 8.21
C ILE A 47 13.77 -12.27 9.68
N TYR A 48 13.82 -11.28 10.56
CA TYR A 48 13.59 -11.45 11.99
C TYR A 48 12.11 -11.31 12.31
N GLU A 49 11.61 -12.14 13.22
CA GLU A 49 10.19 -12.16 13.60
C GLU A 49 10.04 -11.95 15.10
N GLY A 50 9.22 -10.95 15.46
CA GLY A 50 9.06 -10.56 16.86
C GLY A 50 10.21 -9.71 17.40
N GLU A 51 9.91 -9.01 18.50
CA GLU A 51 10.86 -8.07 19.12
C GLU A 51 12.07 -8.79 19.72
N ASP A 52 11.89 -10.01 20.24
CA ASP A 52 12.92 -10.75 20.97
C ASP A 52 14.00 -11.37 20.06
N ASP A 53 13.64 -11.70 18.81
CA ASP A 53 14.56 -12.35 17.85
C ASP A 53 15.43 -11.36 17.08
N TRP A 54 15.16 -10.06 17.22
CA TRP A 54 15.87 -9.06 16.44
C TRP A 54 17.14 -8.55 17.12
N PRO A 55 18.33 -8.85 16.59
CA PRO A 55 19.60 -8.43 17.16
C PRO A 55 19.91 -6.95 16.82
N ARG A 56 19.18 -6.01 17.41
CA ARG A 56 19.26 -4.56 17.13
C ARG A 56 20.67 -4.02 17.26
N GLU A 57 21.38 -4.42 18.31
CA GLU A 57 22.77 -4.00 18.56
C GLU A 57 23.72 -4.34 17.40
N LYS A 58 23.43 -5.41 16.68
CA LYS A 58 24.21 -5.80 15.47
C LYS A 58 24.15 -4.71 14.39
N TYR A 59 23.08 -3.92 14.34
CA TYR A 59 22.80 -2.92 13.28
C TYR A 59 23.03 -1.49 13.73
N LYS A 60 23.26 -1.24 15.02
CA LYS A 60 23.52 0.08 15.57
C LYS A 60 24.74 0.70 14.88
N ASN A 61 24.63 1.96 14.44
CA ASN A 61 25.66 2.71 13.72
C ASN A 61 26.17 2.04 12.42
N LYS A 62 25.42 1.08 11.87
CA LYS A 62 25.79 0.36 10.63
C LYS A 62 24.76 0.50 9.53
N VAL A 63 23.67 1.20 9.79
CA VAL A 63 22.54 1.40 8.87
C VAL A 63 22.43 2.89 8.58
N ASP A 64 22.46 3.24 7.30
CA ASP A 64 22.29 4.62 6.85
C ASP A 64 20.81 4.98 6.76
N PHE A 65 19.97 4.04 6.32
CA PHE A 65 18.56 4.26 6.09
C PHE A 65 17.66 3.15 6.67
N VAL A 66 16.65 3.54 7.44
CA VAL A 66 15.58 2.65 7.92
C VAL A 66 14.28 2.99 7.21
N TYR A 67 13.60 2.00 6.63
CA TYR A 67 12.31 2.18 6.00
C TYR A 67 11.25 1.31 6.66
N CYS A 68 10.11 1.91 6.99
CA CYS A 68 9.08 1.30 7.80
C CYS A 68 7.71 1.43 7.16
N ASN A 69 6.93 0.35 7.16
CA ASN A 69 5.54 0.37 6.74
C ASN A 69 4.62 -0.23 7.81
N PRO A 70 4.52 0.41 9.01
CA PRO A 70 3.70 -0.10 10.10
C PRO A 70 2.22 -0.15 9.71
N PRO A 71 1.40 -0.98 10.39
CA PRO A 71 -0.02 -1.12 10.08
C PRO A 71 -0.77 0.21 10.04
N CYS A 72 -1.34 0.56 8.89
CA CYS A 72 -2.11 1.80 8.67
C CYS A 72 -3.58 1.71 9.08
N ALA A 73 -4.05 0.53 9.48
CA ALA A 73 -5.46 0.29 9.79
C ALA A 73 -6.07 1.21 10.88
N PRO A 74 -5.32 1.71 11.89
CA PRO A 74 -5.84 2.69 12.84
C PRO A 74 -6.42 3.94 12.16
N TRP A 75 -5.82 4.37 11.06
CA TRP A 75 -6.20 5.60 10.33
C TRP A 75 -6.84 5.33 8.97
N SER A 76 -7.05 4.08 8.58
CA SER A 76 -7.71 3.77 7.29
C SER A 76 -9.17 4.23 7.29
N ASN A 77 -9.67 4.65 6.12
CA ASN A 77 -11.08 5.04 5.97
C ASN A 77 -12.03 3.90 6.36
N LEU A 78 -11.70 2.66 6.03
CA LEU A 78 -12.48 1.48 6.44
C LEU A 78 -12.52 1.34 7.97
N GLY A 79 -11.41 1.49 8.67
CA GLY A 79 -11.36 1.45 10.14
C GLY A 79 -12.13 2.59 10.78
N ALA A 80 -12.01 3.79 10.25
CA ALA A 80 -12.71 4.98 10.75
C ALA A 80 -14.22 4.92 10.55
N THR A 81 -14.67 4.41 9.41
CA THR A 81 -16.11 4.28 9.10
C THR A 81 -16.78 3.26 10.01
N GLN A 82 -16.05 2.23 10.42
CA GLN A 82 -16.58 1.17 11.27
C GLN A 82 -16.55 1.50 12.77
N LYS A 83 -15.54 2.23 13.24
CA LYS A 83 -15.24 2.40 14.67
C LYS A 83 -15.30 3.86 15.15
N GLY A 84 -15.54 4.83 14.28
CA GLY A 84 -15.53 6.25 14.61
C GLY A 84 -14.16 6.93 14.43
N ALA A 85 -14.18 8.25 14.31
CA ALA A 85 -13.02 9.06 13.90
C ALA A 85 -11.85 9.04 14.90
N SER A 86 -12.14 8.88 16.20
CA SER A 86 -11.14 8.90 17.28
C SER A 86 -10.72 7.50 17.77
N ALA A 87 -11.28 6.43 17.20
CA ALA A 87 -11.01 5.05 17.62
C ALA A 87 -9.52 4.65 17.48
N TRP A 88 -8.77 5.35 16.64
CA TRP A 88 -7.34 5.13 16.48
C TRP A 88 -6.56 5.29 17.77
N LYS A 89 -6.96 6.21 18.67
CA LYS A 89 -6.26 6.47 19.95
C LYS A 89 -6.16 5.23 20.86
N LYS A 90 -7.09 4.30 20.74
CA LYS A 90 -7.15 3.05 21.53
C LYS A 90 -6.72 1.82 20.73
N ASP A 91 -6.25 2.00 19.49
CA ASP A 91 -5.86 0.86 18.64
C ASP A 91 -4.44 0.41 19.03
N PRO A 92 -4.24 -0.86 19.44
CA PRO A 92 -2.93 -1.35 19.89
C PRO A 92 -1.86 -1.28 18.80
N ARG A 93 -2.27 -1.25 17.52
CA ARG A 93 -1.34 -1.17 16.38
C ARG A 93 -0.60 0.17 16.27
N ILE A 94 -0.99 1.18 17.07
CA ILE A 94 -0.21 2.43 17.21
C ILE A 94 1.19 2.13 17.77
N ALA A 95 1.32 1.09 18.60
CA ALA A 95 2.61 0.67 19.10
C ALA A 95 3.62 0.39 17.96
N CYS A 96 3.17 -0.16 16.83
CA CYS A 96 4.04 -0.39 15.67
C CYS A 96 4.65 0.91 15.11
N TRP A 97 3.90 2.01 15.17
CA TRP A 97 4.43 3.33 14.80
C TRP A 97 5.49 3.82 15.78
N ARG A 98 5.22 3.70 17.08
CA ARG A 98 6.19 4.04 18.12
C ARG A 98 7.45 3.19 18.02
N ASN A 99 7.31 1.89 17.82
CA ASN A 99 8.44 0.99 17.62
C ASN A 99 9.25 1.37 16.38
N SER A 100 8.59 1.70 15.25
CA SER A 100 9.29 2.20 14.06
C SER A 100 10.08 3.47 14.37
N PHE A 101 9.48 4.42 15.08
CA PHE A 101 10.15 5.69 15.44
C PHE A 101 11.32 5.48 16.41
N ASN A 102 11.20 4.57 17.37
CA ASN A 102 12.25 4.29 18.35
C ASN A 102 13.56 3.83 17.70
N LEU A 103 13.49 3.31 16.46
CA LEU A 103 14.70 2.94 15.70
C LEU A 103 15.62 4.12 15.42
N LEU A 104 15.13 5.38 15.46
CA LEU A 104 16.00 6.56 15.44
C LEU A 104 16.96 6.59 16.64
N LYS A 105 16.46 6.21 17.82
CA LYS A 105 17.24 6.19 19.07
C LYS A 105 18.12 4.94 19.17
N GLU A 106 17.62 3.82 18.70
CA GLU A 106 18.25 2.51 18.86
C GLU A 106 19.37 2.27 17.85
N LEU A 107 19.15 2.64 16.59
CA LEU A 107 20.08 2.37 15.49
C LEU A 107 20.89 3.59 15.06
N GLU A 108 20.44 4.79 15.39
CA GLU A 108 21.05 6.07 15.05
C GLU A 108 21.35 6.24 13.55
N PRO A 109 20.40 5.86 12.63
CA PRO A 109 20.62 5.92 11.19
C PRO A 109 20.77 7.37 10.70
N SER A 110 21.30 7.56 9.50
CA SER A 110 21.30 8.89 8.85
C SER A 110 19.90 9.34 8.47
N ALA A 111 19.00 8.39 8.15
CA ALA A 111 17.62 8.68 7.81
C ALA A 111 16.66 7.56 8.20
N ILE A 112 15.39 7.93 8.46
CA ILE A 112 14.27 7.01 8.55
C ILE A 112 13.10 7.52 7.70
N ALA A 113 12.35 6.60 7.06
CA ALA A 113 11.09 6.89 6.40
C ALA A 113 10.00 5.96 6.92
N ILE A 114 8.90 6.51 7.45
CA ILE A 114 7.74 5.75 7.95
C ILE A 114 6.55 6.07 7.06
N GLU A 115 6.01 5.06 6.38
CA GLU A 115 4.88 5.20 5.45
C GLU A 115 3.55 5.00 6.16
N SER A 116 2.53 5.73 5.71
CA SER A 116 1.14 5.49 6.09
C SER A 116 0.12 6.07 5.09
N VAL A 117 -1.16 5.91 5.45
CA VAL A 117 -2.26 6.55 4.71
C VAL A 117 -2.35 8.05 5.05
N PRO A 118 -2.84 8.91 4.13
CA PRO A 118 -2.89 10.37 4.34
C PRO A 118 -3.60 10.81 5.61
N ARG A 119 -4.58 10.03 6.07
CA ARG A 119 -5.34 10.35 7.27
C ARG A 119 -4.51 10.38 8.56
N VAL A 120 -3.35 9.71 8.61
CA VAL A 120 -2.45 9.85 9.76
C VAL A 120 -2.03 11.30 9.98
N TYR A 121 -1.95 12.09 8.91
CA TYR A 121 -1.59 13.51 8.94
C TYR A 121 -2.82 14.46 8.89
N SER A 122 -3.98 14.02 9.30
CA SER A 122 -5.18 14.86 9.37
C SER A 122 -5.52 15.24 10.82
N LYS A 123 -6.15 16.42 11.01
CA LYS A 123 -6.58 16.93 12.33
C LYS A 123 -7.44 15.90 13.10
N ASN A 124 -8.32 15.20 12.39
CA ASN A 124 -9.19 14.16 12.96
C ASN A 124 -8.54 12.76 12.94
N GLY A 125 -7.26 12.66 12.61
CA GLY A 125 -6.48 11.44 12.55
C GLY A 125 -5.29 11.47 13.52
N GLY A 126 -4.13 11.02 13.03
CA GLY A 126 -2.90 10.90 13.82
C GLY A 126 -2.06 12.18 13.96
N TYR A 127 -2.53 13.33 13.47
CA TYR A 127 -1.74 14.56 13.46
C TYR A 127 -1.07 14.92 14.79
N PRO A 128 -1.77 14.85 15.96
CA PRO A 128 -1.11 15.15 17.24
C PRO A 128 0.08 14.21 17.52
N MET A 129 -0.04 12.93 17.21
CA MET A 129 1.05 11.97 17.36
C MET A 129 2.22 12.29 16.41
N ILE A 130 1.91 12.65 15.15
CA ILE A 130 2.95 12.99 14.18
C ILE A 130 3.74 14.22 14.64
N MET A 131 3.07 15.24 15.20
CA MET A 131 3.74 16.43 15.72
C MET A 131 4.61 16.12 16.93
N GLU A 132 4.12 15.29 17.87
CA GLU A 132 4.91 14.81 19.00
C GLU A 132 6.19 14.08 18.53
N LEU A 133 6.07 13.15 17.57
CA LEU A 133 7.22 12.44 17.00
C LEU A 133 8.17 13.37 16.25
N THR A 134 7.64 14.44 15.63
CA THR A 134 8.45 15.47 14.96
C THR A 134 9.34 16.20 15.98
N GLU A 135 8.75 16.66 17.06
CA GLU A 135 9.50 17.32 18.14
C GLU A 135 10.55 16.41 18.78
N GLU A 136 10.20 15.13 18.98
CA GLU A 136 11.15 14.14 19.50
C GLU A 136 12.33 13.91 18.53
N ALA A 137 12.08 13.79 17.22
CA ALA A 137 13.13 13.62 16.22
C ALA A 137 14.05 14.86 16.16
N GLN A 138 13.47 16.06 16.22
CA GLN A 138 14.23 17.31 16.24
C GLN A 138 15.15 17.42 17.47
N LYS A 139 14.68 17.00 18.65
CA LYS A 139 15.50 16.91 19.87
C LYS A 139 16.66 15.91 19.73
N LEU A 140 16.53 14.91 18.88
CA LEU A 140 17.61 13.97 18.54
C LEU A 140 18.54 14.47 17.43
N GLY A 141 18.35 15.71 16.94
CA GLY A 141 19.18 16.33 15.90
C GLY A 141 18.77 15.99 14.47
N TYR A 142 17.56 15.42 14.24
CA TYR A 142 17.05 15.16 12.91
C TYR A 142 16.20 16.31 12.39
N GLN A 143 16.30 16.59 11.11
CA GLN A 143 15.35 17.40 10.37
C GLN A 143 14.18 16.51 9.93
N VAL A 144 12.96 17.01 10.06
CA VAL A 144 11.76 16.22 9.72
C VAL A 144 11.03 16.83 8.54
N THR A 145 10.74 16.01 7.55
CA THR A 145 9.93 16.36 6.38
C THR A 145 8.70 15.47 6.32
N HIS A 146 7.53 16.08 6.16
CA HIS A 146 6.27 15.39 5.95
C HIS A 146 5.93 15.44 4.46
N LEU A 147 5.92 14.29 3.79
CA LEU A 147 5.58 14.21 2.37
C LEU A 147 4.24 13.53 2.17
N LEU A 148 3.38 14.18 1.37
CA LEU A 148 2.16 13.57 0.84
C LEU A 148 2.37 13.34 -0.65
N ILE A 149 2.57 12.07 -1.01
CA ILE A 149 2.92 11.66 -2.38
C ILE A 149 1.70 11.00 -3.01
N ASP A 150 1.30 11.44 -4.21
CA ASP A 150 0.44 10.64 -5.07
C ASP A 150 1.31 9.83 -6.02
N GLY A 151 1.20 8.50 -5.96
CA GLY A 151 2.05 7.58 -6.69
C GLY A 151 2.04 7.78 -8.21
N GLN A 152 0.93 8.26 -8.78
CA GLN A 152 0.86 8.55 -10.22
C GLN A 152 1.95 9.53 -10.71
N PHE A 153 2.51 10.34 -9.83
CA PHE A 153 3.59 11.27 -10.16
C PHE A 153 4.99 10.68 -9.93
N THR A 154 5.09 9.43 -9.47
CA THR A 154 6.35 8.70 -9.27
C THR A 154 6.59 7.61 -10.31
N GLY A 155 5.78 7.56 -11.37
CA GLY A 155 5.81 6.47 -12.36
C GLY A 155 4.91 5.30 -12.03
N LEU A 156 4.08 5.38 -10.98
CA LEU A 156 3.08 4.36 -10.67
C LEU A 156 1.89 4.48 -11.63
N ASN A 157 1.42 3.36 -12.15
CA ASN A 157 0.33 3.30 -13.12
C ASN A 157 -1.08 3.49 -12.53
N HIS A 158 -1.19 3.96 -11.29
CA HIS A 158 -2.47 4.27 -10.66
C HIS A 158 -2.34 5.39 -9.62
N SER A 159 -3.45 6.08 -9.35
CA SER A 159 -3.49 7.09 -8.29
C SER A 159 -3.49 6.43 -6.92
N ARG A 160 -2.51 6.76 -6.09
CA ARG A 160 -2.39 6.25 -4.72
C ARG A 160 -1.68 7.25 -3.83
N LYS A 161 -2.41 7.95 -3.00
CA LYS A 161 -1.84 8.92 -2.06
C LYS A 161 -1.30 8.23 -0.80
N ARG A 162 -0.08 8.58 -0.42
CA ARG A 162 0.59 8.09 0.79
C ARG A 162 1.29 9.21 1.51
N PHE A 163 1.30 9.11 2.81
CA PHE A 163 2.04 9.97 3.71
C PHE A 163 3.35 9.29 4.08
N PHE A 164 4.42 10.09 4.13
CA PHE A 164 5.72 9.68 4.63
C PHE A 164 6.18 10.67 5.70
N PHE A 165 6.49 10.14 6.88
CA PHE A 165 7.29 10.82 7.88
C PHE A 165 8.76 10.49 7.57
N ILE A 166 9.55 11.49 7.22
CA ILE A 166 10.97 11.30 6.91
C ILE A 166 11.78 12.15 7.88
N ALA A 167 12.67 11.52 8.66
CA ALA A 167 13.63 12.21 9.48
C ALA A 167 15.03 11.90 8.98
N THR A 168 15.85 12.96 8.78
CA THR A 168 17.21 12.88 8.24
C THR A 168 18.17 13.73 9.07
N LYS A 169 19.45 13.34 9.16
CA LYS A 169 20.50 14.16 9.76
C LYS A 169 20.89 15.36 8.89
N TYR A 170 20.49 15.34 7.63
CA TYR A 170 20.79 16.36 6.61
C TYR A 170 19.49 16.91 6.01
N GLU A 171 19.60 18.03 5.30
CA GLU A 171 18.46 18.61 4.62
C GLU A 171 17.95 17.66 3.51
N LEU A 172 16.67 17.31 3.59
CA LEU A 172 15.99 16.56 2.52
C LEU A 172 15.58 17.54 1.44
N ASN A 173 16.06 17.32 0.23
CA ASN A 173 15.65 18.09 -0.94
C ASN A 173 14.74 17.25 -1.84
N PRO A 174 13.42 17.32 -1.68
CA PRO A 174 12.49 16.57 -2.52
C PRO A 174 12.53 17.13 -3.94
N HIS A 175 13.04 16.34 -4.88
CA HIS A 175 12.96 16.71 -6.30
C HIS A 175 11.51 16.87 -6.73
N ARG A 176 11.28 17.74 -7.71
CA ARG A 176 9.98 17.85 -8.35
C ARG A 176 9.61 16.47 -8.90
N LEU A 177 8.43 15.99 -8.52
CA LEU A 177 7.85 14.80 -9.10
C LEU A 177 7.68 15.01 -10.60
N ASN A 178 7.90 13.97 -11.38
CA ASN A 178 7.64 14.03 -12.81
C ASN A 178 6.14 14.19 -13.03
N PHE A 179 5.72 15.30 -13.62
CA PHE A 179 4.31 15.62 -13.88
C PHE A 179 3.79 15.01 -15.20
N ALA A 180 4.51 14.06 -15.78
CA ALA A 180 3.94 13.30 -16.90
C ALA A 180 2.65 12.63 -16.42
N PRO A 181 1.53 12.76 -17.15
CA PRO A 181 0.29 12.11 -16.76
C PRO A 181 0.50 10.60 -16.67
N ALA A 182 -0.04 9.99 -15.60
CA ALA A 182 -0.02 8.55 -15.50
C ALA A 182 -0.79 7.94 -16.67
N PRO A 183 -0.33 6.79 -17.21
CA PRO A 183 -1.01 6.12 -18.29
C PRO A 183 -2.41 5.67 -17.87
N THR A 184 -3.32 5.63 -18.82
CA THR A 184 -4.66 5.10 -18.61
C THR A 184 -4.61 3.58 -18.35
N THR A 185 -5.66 3.04 -17.75
CA THR A 185 -5.78 1.59 -17.53
C THR A 185 -5.66 0.80 -18.84
N GLY A 186 -6.20 1.34 -19.95
CA GLY A 186 -6.12 0.71 -21.26
C GLY A 186 -4.69 0.64 -21.80
N GLU A 187 -3.92 1.72 -21.66
CA GLU A 187 -2.50 1.76 -22.07
C GLU A 187 -1.66 0.80 -21.24
N VAL A 188 -1.88 0.74 -19.92
CA VAL A 188 -1.15 -0.19 -19.05
C VAL A 188 -1.45 -1.64 -19.38
N LEU A 189 -2.72 -1.99 -19.61
CA LEU A 189 -3.11 -3.36 -19.96
C LEU A 189 -2.59 -3.75 -21.35
N LYS A 190 -2.53 -2.80 -22.28
CA LYS A 190 -1.91 -3.02 -23.58
C LYS A 190 -0.41 -3.31 -23.42
N SER A 191 0.31 -2.47 -22.68
CA SER A 191 1.74 -2.68 -22.38
C SER A 191 1.98 -4.03 -21.71
N PHE A 192 1.14 -4.40 -20.73
CA PHE A 192 1.20 -5.72 -20.10
C PHE A 192 1.05 -6.86 -21.13
N ALA A 193 0.06 -6.75 -22.01
CA ALA A 193 -0.22 -7.78 -23.02
C ALA A 193 0.90 -7.87 -24.07
N ASP A 194 1.45 -6.74 -24.49
CA ASP A 194 2.55 -6.65 -25.45
C ASP A 194 3.86 -7.25 -24.88
N GLU A 195 4.11 -7.05 -23.58
CA GLU A 195 5.34 -7.52 -22.91
C GLU A 195 5.23 -8.98 -22.41
N TYR A 196 4.07 -9.37 -21.89
CA TYR A 196 3.89 -10.61 -21.12
C TYR A 196 2.80 -11.52 -21.67
N GLY A 197 2.14 -11.12 -22.76
CA GLY A 197 1.05 -11.88 -23.37
C GLY A 197 -0.22 -11.84 -22.54
N LYS A 198 -1.07 -12.88 -22.70
CA LYS A 198 -2.41 -12.95 -22.10
C LYS A 198 -2.47 -13.68 -20.75
N ASP A 199 -1.33 -14.06 -20.19
CA ASP A 199 -1.29 -14.76 -18.90
C ASP A 199 -1.51 -13.80 -17.73
N ALA A 200 -2.76 -13.54 -17.42
CA ALA A 200 -3.17 -12.73 -16.26
C ALA A 200 -2.85 -13.38 -14.90
N GLY A 201 -2.38 -14.64 -14.91
CA GLY A 201 -2.19 -15.44 -13.71
C GLY A 201 -3.52 -15.87 -13.08
N HIS A 202 -3.53 -15.99 -11.73
CA HIS A 202 -4.75 -16.35 -11.03
C HIS A 202 -5.79 -15.22 -11.10
N ILE A 203 -6.96 -15.51 -11.68
CA ILE A 203 -8.08 -14.56 -11.75
C ILE A 203 -8.89 -14.63 -10.45
N PHE A 204 -9.15 -13.47 -9.85
CA PHE A 204 -9.99 -13.39 -8.65
C PHE A 204 -11.42 -13.82 -8.92
N LYS A 205 -12.07 -14.41 -7.92
CA LYS A 205 -13.42 -14.96 -8.09
C LYS A 205 -14.50 -13.96 -7.73
N MET A 206 -15.57 -13.99 -8.50
CA MET A 206 -16.83 -13.33 -8.17
C MET A 206 -17.73 -14.28 -7.39
N THR A 207 -18.63 -13.72 -6.57
CA THR A 207 -19.69 -14.49 -5.93
C THR A 207 -20.79 -14.83 -6.93
N GLU A 208 -21.54 -15.88 -6.69
CA GLU A 208 -22.64 -16.28 -7.57
C GLU A 208 -23.71 -15.19 -7.73
N SER A 209 -23.94 -14.41 -6.66
CA SER A 209 -24.88 -13.28 -6.69
C SER A 209 -24.43 -12.08 -7.53
N GLU A 210 -23.13 -11.96 -7.80
CA GLU A 210 -22.55 -10.88 -8.61
C GLU A 210 -22.52 -11.19 -10.11
N LYS A 211 -22.35 -12.48 -10.46
CA LYS A 211 -22.17 -12.94 -11.85
C LYS A 211 -23.25 -12.46 -12.81
N PRO A 212 -24.57 -12.50 -12.46
CA PRO A 212 -25.62 -12.08 -13.37
C PRO A 212 -25.48 -10.64 -13.88
N TYR A 213 -24.87 -9.76 -13.08
CA TYR A 213 -24.74 -8.34 -13.39
C TYR A 213 -23.45 -8.01 -14.14
N LEU A 214 -22.50 -8.93 -14.20
CA LEU A 214 -21.17 -8.69 -14.75
C LEU A 214 -21.22 -8.19 -16.20
N LYS A 215 -21.92 -8.90 -17.08
CA LYS A 215 -22.05 -8.55 -18.51
C LYS A 215 -22.78 -7.22 -18.77
N HIS A 216 -23.52 -6.73 -17.78
CA HIS A 216 -24.28 -5.48 -17.88
C HIS A 216 -23.55 -4.29 -17.23
N CYS A 217 -22.47 -4.54 -16.52
CA CYS A 217 -21.67 -3.51 -15.85
C CYS A 217 -20.85 -2.75 -16.90
N LYS A 218 -21.11 -1.46 -17.05
CA LYS A 218 -20.39 -0.60 -18.01
C LYS A 218 -19.02 -0.19 -17.48
N GLN A 219 -18.11 0.22 -18.37
CA GLN A 219 -16.84 0.80 -17.96
C GLN A 219 -17.05 2.04 -17.07
N GLY A 220 -16.30 2.11 -15.98
CA GLY A 220 -16.43 3.19 -14.98
C GLY A 220 -17.61 3.04 -14.03
N GLU A 221 -18.33 1.91 -14.07
CA GLU A 221 -19.52 1.65 -13.25
C GLU A 221 -19.25 0.60 -12.16
N SER A 222 -19.96 0.71 -11.03
CA SER A 222 -19.94 -0.34 -10.01
C SER A 222 -20.99 -1.40 -10.28
N LEU A 223 -20.74 -2.64 -9.83
CA LEU A 223 -21.79 -3.69 -9.86
C LEU A 223 -23.01 -3.29 -9.05
N ARG A 224 -22.85 -2.48 -8.03
CA ARG A 224 -23.97 -1.95 -7.25
C ARG A 224 -24.86 -1.05 -8.11
N THR A 225 -24.28 -0.12 -8.86
CA THR A 225 -25.03 0.76 -9.78
C THR A 225 -25.73 -0.06 -10.85
N THR A 226 -25.04 -1.09 -11.36
CA THR A 226 -25.66 -2.04 -12.31
C THR A 226 -26.83 -2.77 -11.67
N TRP A 227 -26.68 -3.31 -10.45
CA TRP A 227 -27.73 -3.98 -9.71
C TRP A 227 -28.96 -3.07 -9.48
N GLU A 228 -28.73 -1.80 -9.09
CA GLU A 228 -29.79 -0.80 -8.90
C GLU A 228 -30.59 -0.53 -10.17
N ARG A 229 -29.98 -0.62 -11.35
CA ARG A 229 -30.65 -0.48 -12.64
C ARG A 229 -31.66 -1.62 -12.92
N PHE A 230 -31.33 -2.84 -12.47
CA PHE A 230 -32.23 -4.00 -12.61
C PHE A 230 -33.21 -4.16 -11.44
N ASN A 231 -32.96 -3.46 -10.34
CA ASN A 231 -33.78 -3.51 -9.13
C ASN A 231 -34.06 -2.06 -8.67
N PRO A 232 -35.04 -1.40 -9.29
CA PRO A 232 -35.30 0.02 -9.03
C PRO A 232 -35.80 0.25 -7.60
N PRO A 233 -35.65 1.48 -7.05
CA PRO A 233 -35.90 1.81 -5.64
C PRO A 233 -37.26 1.40 -5.08
N GLU A 234 -38.28 1.38 -5.89
CA GLU A 234 -39.63 0.95 -5.54
C GLU A 234 -39.72 -0.53 -5.12
N THR A 235 -38.76 -1.35 -5.54
CA THR A 235 -38.67 -2.75 -5.13
C THR A 235 -37.90 -2.97 -3.82
N TRP A 236 -37.34 -1.89 -3.24
CA TRP A 236 -36.50 -2.01 -2.06
C TRP A 236 -37.28 -2.08 -0.76
N VAL A 237 -37.04 -3.14 0.00
CA VAL A 237 -37.59 -3.26 1.35
C VAL A 237 -36.59 -2.65 2.34
N ARG A 238 -37.00 -1.57 3.01
CA ARG A 238 -36.19 -0.95 4.09
C ARG A 238 -36.20 -1.88 5.32
N GLY A 239 -35.04 -2.17 5.84
CA GLY A 239 -34.90 -2.95 7.08
C GLY A 239 -33.53 -3.63 7.16
N GLY A 240 -32.83 -3.40 8.26
CA GLY A 240 -31.54 -3.99 8.61
C GLY A 240 -30.88 -3.20 9.73
N MET A 241 -29.91 -3.80 10.43
CA MET A 241 -29.27 -3.26 11.66
C MET A 241 -28.67 -1.83 11.53
N ARG A 242 -28.68 -1.20 10.35
CA ARG A 242 -28.14 0.16 10.13
C ARG A 242 -29.01 1.01 9.19
N GLY A 243 -30.31 0.75 9.13
CA GLY A 243 -31.21 1.52 8.25
C GLY A 243 -30.99 1.29 6.74
N GLY A 244 -30.26 0.24 6.38
CA GLY A 244 -30.02 -0.15 4.99
C GLY A 244 -31.24 -0.80 4.32
N VAL A 245 -31.16 -1.00 3.04
CA VAL A 245 -32.19 -1.70 2.24
C VAL A 245 -32.02 -3.21 2.43
N LYS A 246 -33.07 -3.92 2.88
CA LYS A 246 -33.05 -5.37 3.02
C LYS A 246 -32.84 -6.01 1.65
N GLY A 247 -31.89 -6.93 1.55
CA GLY A 247 -31.56 -7.61 0.30
C GLY A 247 -30.67 -6.81 -0.67
N ARG A 248 -30.33 -5.56 -0.36
CA ARG A 248 -29.37 -4.79 -1.18
C ARG A 248 -27.96 -5.36 -1.02
N PRO A 249 -27.37 -5.91 -2.08
CA PRO A 249 -26.05 -6.49 -1.98
C PRO A 249 -24.99 -5.40 -1.79
N GLN A 250 -23.97 -5.72 -0.98
CA GLN A 250 -22.79 -4.85 -0.82
C GLN A 250 -21.79 -5.14 -1.94
N PHE A 251 -22.17 -4.92 -3.17
CA PHE A 251 -21.28 -5.09 -4.31
C PHE A 251 -20.26 -3.96 -4.36
N MET A 252 -19.03 -4.26 -3.98
CA MET A 252 -17.93 -3.28 -3.96
C MET A 252 -17.08 -3.29 -5.23
N LYS A 253 -17.44 -4.13 -6.21
CA LYS A 253 -16.65 -4.29 -7.43
C LYS A 253 -16.98 -3.23 -8.47
N TRP A 254 -15.93 -2.76 -9.15
CA TRP A 254 -16.02 -1.73 -10.20
C TRP A 254 -15.40 -2.25 -11.48
N ARG A 255 -16.08 -2.03 -12.62
CA ARG A 255 -15.46 -2.19 -13.92
C ARG A 255 -14.61 -0.94 -14.22
N LEU A 256 -13.31 -1.14 -14.38
CA LEU A 256 -12.42 -0.03 -14.72
C LEU A 256 -12.74 0.51 -16.12
N SER A 257 -12.29 1.73 -16.38
CA SER A 257 -12.39 2.35 -17.71
C SER A 257 -11.04 2.32 -18.39
N THR A 258 -10.99 1.91 -19.66
CA THR A 258 -9.76 1.99 -20.46
C THR A 258 -9.25 3.41 -20.63
N ALA A 259 -10.13 4.41 -20.61
CA ALA A 259 -9.81 5.81 -20.84
C ALA A 259 -9.39 6.59 -19.57
N LYS A 260 -9.34 5.93 -18.39
CA LYS A 260 -9.01 6.58 -17.12
C LYS A 260 -7.81 5.92 -16.48
N VAL A 261 -7.06 6.71 -15.70
CA VAL A 261 -6.04 6.20 -14.79
C VAL A 261 -6.70 5.25 -13.78
N CYS A 262 -6.06 4.12 -13.48
CA CYS A 262 -6.56 3.17 -12.51
C CYS A 262 -6.67 3.86 -11.13
N PRO A 263 -7.79 3.71 -10.42
CA PRO A 263 -7.89 4.19 -9.04
C PRO A 263 -7.03 3.32 -8.11
N VAL A 264 -6.98 3.70 -6.84
CA VAL A 264 -6.23 2.95 -5.81
C VAL A 264 -6.59 1.47 -5.81
N ILE A 265 -5.61 0.61 -5.99
CA ILE A 265 -5.81 -0.85 -5.98
C ILE A 265 -6.22 -1.31 -4.58
N ALA A 266 -7.37 -1.96 -4.49
CA ALA A 266 -7.99 -2.49 -3.28
C ALA A 266 -8.16 -4.03 -3.35
N GLY A 267 -7.12 -4.74 -3.77
CA GLY A 267 -7.17 -6.20 -3.95
C GLY A 267 -8.09 -6.61 -5.11
N GLY A 268 -8.78 -7.74 -4.97
CA GLY A 268 -9.62 -8.32 -6.04
C GLY A 268 -10.96 -7.61 -6.32
N PHE A 269 -11.07 -6.29 -6.14
CA PHE A 269 -12.34 -5.57 -6.31
C PHE A 269 -12.59 -5.03 -7.71
N TYR A 270 -11.65 -5.16 -8.65
CA TYR A 270 -11.80 -4.58 -9.97
C TYR A 270 -12.19 -5.61 -11.03
N ILE A 271 -13.18 -5.24 -11.85
CA ILE A 271 -13.59 -5.94 -13.06
C ILE A 271 -12.73 -5.40 -14.20
N HIS A 272 -12.24 -6.33 -15.03
CA HIS A 272 -11.48 -6.00 -16.22
C HIS A 272 -12.31 -5.09 -17.15
N PRO A 273 -11.71 -4.04 -17.76
CA PRO A 273 -12.50 -3.06 -18.50
C PRO A 273 -13.18 -3.62 -19.75
N THR A 274 -12.58 -4.60 -20.42
CA THR A 274 -13.04 -5.15 -21.69
C THR A 274 -13.46 -6.63 -21.64
N GLU A 275 -13.21 -7.30 -20.50
CA GLU A 275 -13.55 -8.72 -20.34
C GLU A 275 -14.51 -8.91 -19.15
N ASP A 276 -15.37 -9.93 -19.24
CA ASP A 276 -16.34 -10.25 -18.19
C ASP A 276 -15.72 -11.13 -17.10
N ARG A 277 -14.64 -10.60 -16.47
CA ARG A 277 -13.92 -11.21 -15.35
C ARG A 277 -13.35 -10.17 -14.41
N LEU A 278 -12.91 -10.60 -13.25
CA LEU A 278 -12.04 -9.78 -12.41
C LEU A 278 -10.62 -9.78 -13.00
N PHE A 279 -9.80 -8.86 -12.52
CA PHE A 279 -8.37 -8.87 -12.85
C PHE A 279 -7.69 -10.16 -12.38
N GLY A 280 -6.65 -10.56 -13.08
CA GLY A 280 -5.69 -11.51 -12.59
C GLY A 280 -4.66 -10.87 -11.68
N HIS A 281 -4.01 -11.67 -10.85
CA HIS A 281 -3.05 -11.13 -9.89
C HIS A 281 -1.82 -10.51 -10.57
N LYS A 282 -1.39 -11.03 -11.73
CA LYS A 282 -0.26 -10.46 -12.50
C LYS A 282 -0.59 -9.09 -13.06
N GLU A 283 -1.80 -8.92 -13.61
CA GLU A 283 -2.29 -7.62 -14.10
C GLU A 283 -2.35 -6.58 -12.95
N LEU A 284 -2.89 -6.99 -11.79
CA LEU A 284 -2.93 -6.10 -10.61
C LEU A 284 -1.54 -5.77 -10.07
N ALA A 285 -0.63 -6.74 -10.05
CA ALA A 285 0.74 -6.52 -9.62
C ALA A 285 1.47 -5.56 -10.57
N TYR A 286 1.29 -5.72 -11.87
CA TYR A 286 1.85 -4.83 -12.89
C TYR A 286 1.32 -3.39 -12.74
N LEU A 287 0.01 -3.23 -12.58
CA LEU A 287 -0.61 -1.94 -12.26
C LEU A 287 -0.03 -1.31 -10.98
N ALA A 288 0.32 -2.14 -10.00
CA ALA A 288 0.92 -1.71 -8.74
C ALA A 288 2.44 -1.45 -8.85
N GLY A 289 3.04 -1.64 -10.03
CA GLY A 289 4.47 -1.42 -10.28
C GLY A 289 5.38 -2.54 -9.76
N PHE A 290 4.84 -3.73 -9.49
CA PHE A 290 5.66 -4.93 -9.25
C PHE A 290 6.13 -5.51 -10.58
N PRO A 291 7.34 -6.09 -10.64
CA PRO A 291 7.78 -6.89 -11.77
C PRO A 291 6.83 -8.07 -11.99
N VAL A 292 6.64 -8.50 -13.25
CA VAL A 292 5.69 -9.59 -13.58
C VAL A 292 6.15 -10.95 -13.03
N ASP A 293 7.43 -11.14 -12.91
CA ASP A 293 8.05 -12.33 -12.31
C ASP A 293 8.06 -12.32 -10.77
N TYR A 294 7.53 -11.25 -10.14
CA TYR A 294 7.44 -11.15 -8.69
C TYR A 294 6.51 -12.23 -8.12
N LYS A 295 7.05 -13.04 -7.24
CA LYS A 295 6.35 -14.20 -6.67
C LYS A 295 5.50 -13.79 -5.48
N PHE A 296 4.20 -13.97 -5.58
CA PHE A 296 3.27 -13.82 -4.46
C PHE A 296 2.88 -15.19 -3.93
N GLU A 297 3.13 -15.44 -2.66
CA GLU A 297 2.82 -16.70 -1.99
C GLU A 297 1.51 -16.63 -1.23
N GLY A 298 0.73 -17.73 -1.29
CA GLY A 298 -0.50 -17.88 -0.54
C GLY A 298 -1.77 -17.97 -1.40
N PRO A 299 -2.94 -18.07 -0.76
CA PRO A 299 -4.21 -18.17 -1.48
C PRO A 299 -4.55 -16.86 -2.18
N PRO A 300 -5.37 -16.90 -3.25
CA PRO A 300 -5.67 -15.74 -4.10
C PRO A 300 -6.12 -14.48 -3.38
N GLY A 301 -7.00 -14.60 -2.38
CA GLY A 301 -7.46 -13.46 -1.60
C GLY A 301 -6.33 -12.80 -0.79
N SER A 302 -5.34 -13.59 -0.35
CA SER A 302 -4.13 -13.09 0.30
C SER A 302 -3.25 -12.34 -0.69
N ILE A 303 -3.08 -12.86 -1.90
CA ILE A 303 -2.27 -12.22 -2.97
C ILE A 303 -2.83 -10.82 -3.27
N GLY A 304 -4.13 -10.70 -3.49
CA GLY A 304 -4.76 -9.39 -3.70
C GLY A 304 -4.51 -8.40 -2.54
N SER A 305 -4.57 -8.89 -1.30
CA SER A 305 -4.23 -8.11 -0.11
C SER A 305 -2.75 -7.72 -0.06
N GLN A 306 -1.85 -8.59 -0.45
CA GLN A 306 -0.41 -8.33 -0.49
C GLN A 306 -0.09 -7.23 -1.50
N ILE A 307 -0.66 -7.29 -2.70
CA ILE A 307 -0.51 -6.25 -3.73
C ILE A 307 -1.05 -4.92 -3.21
N ALA A 308 -2.24 -4.92 -2.57
CA ALA A 308 -2.95 -3.69 -2.21
C ALA A 308 -2.38 -2.95 -0.99
N ARG A 309 -1.73 -3.64 -0.05
CA ARG A 309 -1.41 -3.07 1.28
C ARG A 309 -0.02 -2.49 1.40
N GLY A 310 0.95 -3.01 0.67
CA GLY A 310 2.34 -2.57 0.75
C GLY A 310 2.59 -1.19 0.13
N VAL A 311 3.78 -0.67 0.33
CA VAL A 311 4.30 0.47 -0.44
C VAL A 311 4.57 -0.01 -1.86
N MET A 312 4.11 0.76 -2.84
CA MET A 312 4.31 0.41 -4.25
C MET A 312 5.75 0.68 -4.68
N PRO A 313 6.38 -0.22 -5.45
CA PRO A 313 7.79 -0.11 -5.80
C PRO A 313 8.22 1.24 -6.40
N PRO A 314 7.48 1.89 -7.34
CA PRO A 314 7.87 3.19 -7.86
C PRO A 314 7.84 4.31 -6.80
N VAL A 315 6.89 4.28 -5.87
CA VAL A 315 6.83 5.24 -4.75
C VAL A 315 7.99 5.02 -3.79
N ALA A 316 8.29 3.76 -3.49
CA ALA A 316 9.41 3.36 -2.65
C ALA A 316 10.76 3.78 -3.25
N GLU A 317 10.93 3.60 -4.56
CA GLU A 317 12.12 4.04 -5.30
C GLU A 317 12.31 5.56 -5.22
N TYR A 318 11.24 6.32 -5.44
CA TYR A 318 11.28 7.77 -5.30
C TYR A 318 11.75 8.20 -3.91
N VAL A 319 11.15 7.64 -2.84
CA VAL A 319 11.54 7.96 -1.46
C VAL A 319 12.98 7.55 -1.19
N ALA A 320 13.39 6.37 -1.62
CA ALA A 320 14.77 5.90 -1.45
C ALA A 320 15.78 6.81 -2.16
N ARG A 321 15.46 7.26 -3.37
CA ARG A 321 16.31 8.15 -4.15
C ARG A 321 16.52 9.49 -3.44
N ILE A 322 15.44 10.20 -3.05
CA ILE A 322 15.57 11.50 -2.38
C ILE A 322 16.31 11.40 -1.05
N VAL A 323 16.12 10.30 -0.31
CA VAL A 323 16.89 10.03 0.91
C VAL A 323 18.37 9.81 0.56
N LYS A 324 18.66 8.96 -0.45
CA LYS A 324 20.03 8.66 -0.87
C LYS A 324 20.82 9.90 -1.29
N GLU A 325 20.17 10.84 -1.95
CA GLU A 325 20.78 12.08 -2.41
C GLU A 325 20.96 13.12 -1.30
N SER A 326 20.27 12.91 -0.16
CA SER A 326 20.33 13.83 1.00
C SER A 326 21.33 13.39 2.06
N ILE A 327 21.77 12.14 2.08
CA ILE A 327 22.71 11.57 3.05
C ILE A 327 23.99 11.11 2.35
#